data_4db15d3106f1b64584a47082e5d88f11
#
_entry.id   4db15d3106f1b64584a47082e5d88f11
#
_cell.length_a   1.000
_cell.length_b   1.000
_cell.length_c   1.000
_cell.angle_alpha   90.00
_cell.angle_beta   90.00
_cell.angle_gamma   90.00
#
_symmetry.space_group_name_H-M   'P 1'
#
loop_
_entity.id
_entity.type
_entity.pdbx_description
1 polymer ?
#
loop_
_entity_poly.entity_id
_entity_poly.type
_entity_poly.pdbx_seq_one_letter_code
_entity_poly.pdbx_strand_id
1 'polypeptide(L)'
;MSRTSSNWRTALWHLRNGGPSQLREWRRRQRLGVNTPAPRPTGRFDPLDVEPYVPNERPKAFGHLRVAVIMDDFSLQAWGAEFDTVVVTPSEWREQVQSVDLLFVESAWNGNRGAWQYQLTGSKAPSEALRELVAYCREQGIPSVFWNKEDPPHFDDFLDTAKLFDAVFTSDANKLPDYSERLGHDRVDVLNFAAQPTIHNPIRQPGGEPEGDIAFAGMYFAHKYPERREQMQLLLGAANDVSAKMKRGLTIYSRFAGGDENYQFPAPFDERVVGSL
;
A
#
# COMPACT_ATOMS: atom_id res chain seq x y z
N MET A 1 8.52 18.08 -25.99
CA MET A 1 8.10 16.93 -26.83
C MET A 1 8.41 15.66 -26.07
N SER A 2 7.46 14.84 -25.67
CA SER A 2 7.60 13.44 -25.20
C SER A 2 6.64 12.96 -24.10
N ARG A 3 5.42 13.49 -23.99
CA ARG A 3 4.40 12.87 -23.12
C ARG A 3 3.48 11.84 -23.83
N THR A 4 3.49 11.80 -25.15
CA THR A 4 2.59 10.94 -25.94
C THR A 4 3.16 9.54 -26.21
N SER A 5 4.48 9.35 -26.24
CA SER A 5 5.08 8.05 -26.52
C SER A 5 5.07 7.08 -25.34
N SER A 6 4.93 7.58 -24.10
CA SER A 6 4.85 6.75 -22.87
C SER A 6 3.46 6.12 -22.71
N ASN A 7 2.40 6.83 -23.04
CA ASN A 7 1.02 6.41 -22.74
C ASN A 7 0.55 5.17 -23.53
N TRP A 8 0.98 4.97 -24.77
CA TRP A 8 0.54 3.82 -25.55
C TRP A 8 1.23 2.51 -25.08
N ARG A 9 2.50 2.60 -24.65
CA ARG A 9 3.22 1.45 -24.08
C ARG A 9 2.57 1.02 -22.77
N THR A 10 2.23 1.97 -21.92
CA THR A 10 1.51 1.70 -20.67
C THR A 10 0.11 1.15 -20.94
N ALA A 11 -0.62 1.70 -21.92
CA ALA A 11 -1.91 1.16 -22.32
C ALA A 11 -1.84 -0.28 -22.84
N LEU A 12 -0.83 -0.58 -23.67
CA LEU A 12 -0.58 -1.92 -24.18
C LEU A 12 -0.19 -2.89 -23.06
N TRP A 13 0.61 -2.41 -22.10
CA TRP A 13 1.01 -3.18 -20.95
C TRP A 13 -0.21 -3.54 -20.07
N HIS A 14 -1.11 -2.59 -19.78
CA HIS A 14 -2.36 -2.85 -19.05
C HIS A 14 -3.26 -3.85 -19.78
N LEU A 15 -3.36 -3.72 -21.10
CA LEU A 15 -4.13 -4.66 -21.92
C LEU A 15 -3.54 -6.08 -21.85
N ARG A 16 -2.22 -6.17 -21.93
CA ARG A 16 -1.50 -7.45 -22.02
C ARG A 16 -1.47 -8.19 -20.69
N ASN A 17 -1.32 -7.48 -19.57
CA ASN A 17 -1.16 -8.06 -18.24
C ASN A 17 -2.48 -8.14 -17.46
N GLY A 18 -3.41 -7.24 -17.71
CA GLY A 18 -4.68 -7.15 -16.97
C GLY A 18 -5.94 -7.30 -17.81
N GLY A 19 -5.82 -7.47 -19.14
CA GLY A 19 -6.95 -7.62 -20.04
C GLY A 19 -7.73 -6.33 -20.31
N PRO A 20 -8.85 -6.42 -21.10
CA PRO A 20 -9.62 -5.23 -21.51
C PRO A 20 -10.27 -4.46 -20.35
N SER A 21 -10.61 -5.14 -19.27
CA SER A 21 -11.21 -4.51 -18.08
C SER A 21 -10.24 -3.58 -17.39
N GLN A 22 -8.99 -4.01 -17.21
CA GLN A 22 -7.96 -3.20 -16.58
C GLN A 22 -7.46 -2.06 -17.47
N LEU A 23 -7.43 -2.26 -18.78
CA LEU A 23 -7.18 -1.15 -19.71
C LEU A 23 -8.27 -0.08 -19.61
N ARG A 24 -9.54 -0.50 -19.48
CA ARG A 24 -10.68 0.44 -19.30
C ARG A 24 -10.55 1.19 -17.99
N GLU A 25 -10.25 0.50 -16.90
CA GLU A 25 -10.06 1.10 -15.59
C GLU A 25 -8.86 2.05 -15.57
N TRP A 26 -7.71 1.67 -16.14
CA TRP A 26 -6.56 2.57 -16.28
C TRP A 26 -6.90 3.81 -17.11
N ARG A 27 -7.60 3.66 -18.26
CA ARG A 27 -8.06 4.82 -19.06
C ARG A 27 -9.02 5.71 -18.30
N ARG A 28 -9.91 5.12 -17.52
CA ARG A 28 -10.83 5.87 -16.64
C ARG A 28 -10.03 6.69 -15.62
N ARG A 29 -9.06 6.09 -14.94
CA ARG A 29 -8.19 6.78 -13.98
C ARG A 29 -7.37 7.89 -14.63
N GLN A 30 -6.86 7.66 -15.84
CA GLN A 30 -6.15 8.70 -16.60
C GLN A 30 -7.05 9.89 -16.95
N ARG A 31 -8.30 9.64 -17.33
CA ARG A 31 -9.27 10.71 -17.62
C ARG A 31 -9.67 11.50 -16.38
N LEU A 32 -9.75 10.82 -15.24
CA LEU A 32 -10.11 11.42 -13.95
C LEU A 32 -8.92 12.09 -13.24
N GLY A 33 -7.72 12.02 -13.82
CA GLY A 33 -6.53 12.61 -13.23
C GLY A 33 -6.00 11.88 -11.97
N VAL A 34 -6.52 10.68 -11.67
CA VAL A 34 -6.19 9.93 -10.44
C VAL A 34 -4.70 9.56 -10.34
N ASN A 35 -4.01 9.50 -11.49
CA ASN A 35 -2.57 9.28 -11.56
C ASN A 35 -1.77 10.56 -11.88
N THR A 36 -2.44 11.69 -11.94
CA THR A 36 -1.78 12.98 -11.98
C THR A 36 -1.56 13.41 -10.54
N PRO A 37 -0.39 13.88 -10.16
CA PRO A 37 -0.23 14.56 -8.88
C PRO A 37 -1.35 15.61 -8.78
N ALA A 38 -2.08 15.62 -7.67
CA ALA A 38 -3.09 16.63 -7.43
C ALA A 38 -2.47 18.00 -7.70
N PRO A 39 -3.21 18.94 -8.29
CA PRO A 39 -2.75 20.34 -8.35
C PRO A 39 -2.36 20.73 -6.92
N ARG A 40 -1.18 21.35 -6.77
CA ARG A 40 -0.71 21.78 -5.46
C ARG A 40 -1.84 22.54 -4.76
N PRO A 41 -2.24 22.16 -3.55
CA PRO A 41 -3.23 22.93 -2.82
C PRO A 41 -2.66 24.33 -2.66
N THR A 42 -3.44 25.34 -3.03
CA THR A 42 -3.14 26.76 -2.75
C THR A 42 -3.42 27.09 -1.28
N GLY A 43 -3.40 26.10 -0.40
CA GLY A 43 -3.73 26.19 1.00
C GLY A 43 -2.50 26.25 1.92
N ARG A 44 -2.78 26.26 3.20
CA ARG A 44 -1.87 26.53 4.33
C ARG A 44 -0.64 25.61 4.43
N PHE A 45 -0.61 24.50 3.69
CA PHE A 45 0.49 23.53 3.69
C PHE A 45 0.90 23.23 2.26
N ASP A 46 2.14 23.55 1.91
CA ASP A 46 2.80 22.98 0.74
C ASP A 46 3.46 21.67 1.18
N PRO A 47 3.05 20.51 0.62
CA PRO A 47 3.68 19.23 0.95
C PRO A 47 5.18 19.19 0.68
N LEU A 48 5.67 20.10 -0.16
CA LEU A 48 7.10 20.24 -0.48
C LEU A 48 7.89 21.00 0.61
N ASP A 49 7.20 21.70 1.51
CA ASP A 49 7.81 22.40 2.63
C ASP A 49 7.97 21.52 3.88
N VAL A 50 7.47 20.27 3.82
CA VAL A 50 7.67 19.29 4.88
C VAL A 50 9.04 18.66 4.70
N GLU A 51 9.95 18.90 5.63
CA GLU A 51 11.24 18.23 5.66
C GLU A 51 11.04 16.71 5.70
N PRO A 52 11.76 15.96 4.84
CA PRO A 52 11.65 14.51 4.82
C PRO A 52 11.97 13.94 6.22
N TYR A 53 11.11 13.05 6.70
CA TYR A 53 11.39 12.34 7.94
C TYR A 53 12.65 11.49 7.77
N VAL A 54 13.61 11.69 8.64
CA VAL A 54 14.83 10.85 8.74
C VAL A 54 14.60 9.83 9.85
N PRO A 55 14.46 8.55 9.51
CA PRO A 55 14.27 7.49 10.52
C PRO A 55 15.48 7.44 11.48
N ASN A 56 15.20 7.17 12.76
CA ASN A 56 16.27 6.92 13.72
C ASN A 56 17.00 5.62 13.33
N GLU A 57 18.30 5.69 13.19
CA GLU A 57 19.10 4.50 12.97
C GLU A 57 19.04 3.58 14.21
N ARG A 58 18.63 2.36 14.00
CA ARG A 58 18.62 1.27 14.99
C ARG A 58 19.18 0.02 14.35
N PRO A 59 19.87 -0.83 15.12
CA PRO A 59 20.21 -2.17 14.63
C PRO A 59 18.94 -2.91 14.24
N LYS A 60 18.96 -3.53 13.10
CA LYS A 60 17.86 -4.37 12.61
C LYS A 60 17.72 -5.59 13.52
N ALA A 61 16.50 -5.86 14.01
CA ALA A 61 16.25 -6.98 14.91
C ALA A 61 16.64 -8.33 14.26
N PHE A 62 16.39 -8.46 12.96
CA PHE A 62 16.68 -9.63 12.15
C PHE A 62 17.68 -9.33 11.03
N GLY A 63 18.65 -8.45 11.26
CA GLY A 63 19.63 -8.03 10.27
C GLY A 63 20.51 -9.14 9.70
N HIS A 64 20.51 -10.30 10.33
CA HIS A 64 21.17 -11.52 9.85
C HIS A 64 20.36 -12.26 8.78
N LEU A 65 19.06 -11.96 8.64
CA LEU A 65 18.20 -12.54 7.62
C LEU A 65 18.19 -11.67 6.38
N ARG A 66 18.43 -12.30 5.24
CA ARG A 66 18.31 -11.69 3.93
C ARG A 66 17.00 -12.12 3.29
N VAL A 67 16.06 -11.18 3.14
CA VAL A 67 14.68 -11.47 2.77
C VAL A 67 14.35 -10.88 1.40
N ALA A 68 13.99 -11.74 0.45
CA ALA A 68 13.41 -11.32 -0.83
C ALA A 68 11.99 -10.83 -0.61
N VAL A 69 11.65 -9.64 -1.11
CA VAL A 69 10.35 -9.02 -0.84
C VAL A 69 9.63 -8.56 -2.09
N ILE A 70 8.30 -8.71 -2.07
CA ILE A 70 7.38 -8.04 -2.99
C ILE A 70 6.36 -7.31 -2.12
N MET A 71 6.49 -5.98 -2.03
CA MET A 71 5.71 -5.15 -1.11
C MET A 71 5.42 -3.77 -1.72
N ASP A 72 4.36 -3.12 -1.25
CA ASP A 72 4.15 -1.70 -1.51
C ASP A 72 5.07 -0.83 -0.63
N ASP A 73 5.28 0.42 -1.02
CA ASP A 73 6.28 1.31 -0.39
C ASP A 73 6.11 1.46 1.11
N PHE A 74 4.85 1.48 1.60
CA PHE A 74 4.57 1.55 3.03
C PHE A 74 5.17 0.38 3.81
N SER A 75 4.95 -0.84 3.34
CA SER A 75 5.48 -2.04 3.98
C SER A 75 6.98 -2.19 3.79
N LEU A 76 7.52 -1.78 2.64
CA LEU A 76 8.97 -1.75 2.42
C LEU A 76 9.69 -0.89 3.45
N GLN A 77 9.14 0.27 3.79
CA GLN A 77 9.72 1.14 4.82
C GLN A 77 9.66 0.50 6.21
N ALA A 78 8.53 -0.14 6.54
CA ALA A 78 8.35 -0.78 7.83
C ALA A 78 9.25 -2.01 8.01
N TRP A 79 9.21 -2.95 7.08
CA TRP A 79 9.96 -4.19 7.13
C TRP A 79 11.45 -4.02 6.85
N GLY A 80 11.83 -3.03 6.01
CA GLY A 80 13.22 -2.72 5.72
C GLY A 80 14.05 -2.28 6.93
N ALA A 81 13.38 -1.88 8.02
CA ALA A 81 14.01 -1.58 9.30
C ALA A 81 14.26 -2.84 10.15
N GLU A 82 13.68 -4.00 9.81
CA GLU A 82 13.77 -5.21 10.61
C GLU A 82 14.81 -6.21 10.09
N PHE A 83 14.94 -6.38 8.77
CA PHE A 83 15.84 -7.35 8.14
C PHE A 83 16.51 -6.79 6.88
N ASP A 84 17.49 -7.50 6.34
CA ASP A 84 18.12 -7.12 5.07
C ASP A 84 17.19 -7.46 3.90
N THR A 85 16.70 -6.43 3.20
CA THR A 85 15.70 -6.57 2.14
C THR A 85 16.33 -6.67 0.76
N VAL A 86 15.93 -7.68 -0.01
CA VAL A 86 16.20 -7.80 -1.44
C VAL A 86 14.89 -7.51 -2.19
N VAL A 87 14.80 -6.34 -2.81
CA VAL A 87 13.62 -5.92 -3.59
C VAL A 87 13.65 -6.60 -4.94
N VAL A 88 12.84 -7.63 -5.14
CA VAL A 88 12.86 -8.42 -6.37
C VAL A 88 11.98 -7.85 -7.47
N THR A 89 12.40 -8.06 -8.73
CA THR A 89 11.64 -7.65 -9.92
C THR A 89 11.28 -8.84 -10.79
N PRO A 90 10.20 -8.79 -11.58
CA PRO A 90 9.79 -9.91 -12.44
C PRO A 90 10.83 -10.34 -13.47
N SER A 91 11.74 -9.45 -13.86
CA SER A 91 12.77 -9.71 -14.87
C SER A 91 14.08 -10.25 -14.31
N GLU A 92 14.37 -9.98 -13.03
CA GLU A 92 15.70 -10.21 -12.45
C GLU A 92 15.68 -11.11 -11.22
N TRP A 93 14.50 -11.57 -10.79
CA TRP A 93 14.34 -12.31 -9.54
C TRP A 93 15.27 -13.54 -9.44
N ARG A 94 15.58 -14.22 -10.57
CA ARG A 94 16.43 -15.42 -10.54
C ARG A 94 17.83 -15.14 -10.00
N GLU A 95 18.37 -13.97 -10.29
CA GLU A 95 19.67 -13.54 -9.77
C GLU A 95 19.54 -12.99 -8.36
N GLN A 96 18.46 -12.25 -8.11
CA GLN A 96 18.22 -11.56 -6.85
C GLN A 96 17.98 -12.51 -5.66
N VAL A 97 17.40 -13.71 -5.89
CA VAL A 97 17.06 -14.66 -4.82
C VAL A 97 18.10 -15.74 -4.55
N GLN A 98 19.27 -15.70 -5.20
CA GLN A 98 20.28 -16.77 -5.08
C GLN A 98 20.84 -16.99 -3.65
N SER A 99 20.73 -16.00 -2.79
CA SER A 99 21.29 -16.05 -1.42
C SER A 99 20.37 -15.37 -0.43
N VAL A 100 19.08 -15.71 -0.48
CA VAL A 100 18.10 -15.22 0.48
C VAL A 100 17.63 -16.33 1.40
N ASP A 101 17.28 -15.97 2.63
CA ASP A 101 16.80 -16.90 3.64
C ASP A 101 15.29 -17.10 3.60
N LEU A 102 14.57 -16.15 2.98
CA LEU A 102 13.11 -16.12 2.96
C LEU A 102 12.61 -15.34 1.74
N LEU A 103 11.49 -15.79 1.15
CA LEU A 103 10.67 -14.99 0.26
C LEU A 103 9.43 -14.51 1.03
N PHE A 104 9.29 -13.18 1.19
CA PHE A 104 8.15 -12.57 1.85
C PHE A 104 7.38 -11.64 0.90
N VAL A 105 6.16 -12.01 0.59
CA VAL A 105 5.28 -11.31 -0.35
C VAL A 105 4.02 -10.86 0.37
N GLU A 106 3.63 -9.62 0.18
CA GLU A 106 2.34 -9.11 0.68
C GLU A 106 1.29 -9.00 -0.42
N SER A 107 0.03 -8.80 -0.04
CA SER A 107 -1.05 -8.45 -0.96
C SER A 107 -0.86 -7.05 -1.56
N ALA A 108 0.21 -6.90 -2.34
CA ALA A 108 0.60 -5.63 -2.93
C ALA A 108 -0.21 -5.30 -4.19
N TRP A 109 -0.73 -4.07 -4.27
CA TRP A 109 -1.40 -3.57 -5.46
C TRP A 109 -0.43 -3.14 -6.55
N ASN A 110 0.67 -2.53 -6.16
CA ASN A 110 1.72 -2.07 -7.07
C ASN A 110 2.97 -2.94 -7.00
N GLY A 111 3.35 -3.37 -5.82
CA GLY A 111 4.50 -4.21 -5.54
C GLY A 111 5.82 -3.64 -6.08
N ASN A 112 6.75 -3.34 -5.18
CA ASN A 112 8.09 -2.87 -5.52
C ASN A 112 8.07 -1.73 -6.55
N ARG A 113 7.35 -0.62 -6.20
CA ARG A 113 7.22 0.59 -7.03
C ARG A 113 6.57 0.36 -8.41
N GLY A 114 5.65 -0.58 -8.48
CA GLY A 114 4.90 -0.90 -9.71
C GLY A 114 5.51 -2.00 -10.56
N ALA A 115 6.64 -2.58 -10.17
CA ALA A 115 7.26 -3.69 -10.91
C ALA A 115 6.35 -4.93 -10.96
N TRP A 116 5.58 -5.18 -9.90
CA TRP A 116 4.64 -6.30 -9.79
C TRP A 116 3.17 -5.91 -9.97
N GLN A 117 2.89 -4.70 -10.47
CA GLN A 117 1.51 -4.25 -10.65
C GLN A 117 0.71 -5.22 -11.51
N TYR A 118 -0.49 -5.63 -11.04
CA TYR A 118 -1.38 -6.62 -11.65
C TYR A 118 -0.81 -8.04 -11.77
N GLN A 119 0.24 -8.37 -11.03
CA GLN A 119 0.83 -9.70 -11.07
C GLN A 119 0.43 -10.57 -9.88
N LEU A 120 -0.04 -9.95 -8.79
CA LEU A 120 -0.51 -10.65 -7.58
C LEU A 120 -2.04 -10.74 -7.52
N THR A 121 -2.74 -9.84 -8.21
CA THR A 121 -4.20 -9.81 -8.26
C THR A 121 -4.69 -9.32 -9.62
N GLY A 122 -5.91 -9.71 -10.01
CA GLY A 122 -6.53 -9.39 -11.29
C GLY A 122 -6.72 -10.63 -12.16
N SER A 123 -7.28 -10.43 -13.36
CA SER A 123 -7.77 -11.52 -14.23
C SER A 123 -6.71 -12.50 -14.74
N LYS A 124 -5.44 -12.19 -14.58
CA LYS A 124 -4.31 -13.04 -14.98
C LYS A 124 -3.34 -13.33 -13.84
N ALA A 125 -3.72 -12.95 -12.63
CA ALA A 125 -2.93 -13.25 -11.44
C ALA A 125 -3.26 -14.66 -10.91
N PRO A 126 -2.31 -15.26 -10.18
CA PRO A 126 -0.91 -14.89 -10.10
C PRO A 126 -0.17 -15.05 -11.43
N SER A 127 0.76 -14.13 -11.71
CA SER A 127 1.52 -14.14 -12.99
C SER A 127 2.46 -15.35 -13.08
N GLU A 128 2.88 -15.66 -14.32
CA GLU A 128 3.87 -16.73 -14.56
C GLU A 128 5.17 -16.45 -13.80
N ALA A 129 5.66 -15.21 -13.86
CA ALA A 129 6.89 -14.83 -13.14
C ALA A 129 6.78 -15.06 -11.62
N LEU A 130 5.61 -14.82 -11.01
CA LEU A 130 5.41 -15.09 -9.60
C LEU A 130 5.35 -16.59 -9.31
N ARG A 131 4.68 -17.37 -10.16
CA ARG A 131 4.62 -18.83 -10.05
C ARG A 131 6.02 -19.45 -10.14
N GLU A 132 6.80 -19.03 -11.13
CA GLU A 132 8.17 -19.48 -11.29
C GLU A 132 9.07 -19.10 -10.12
N LEU A 133 8.96 -17.86 -9.61
CA LEU A 133 9.70 -17.41 -8.44
C LEU A 133 9.42 -18.28 -7.22
N VAL A 134 8.15 -18.51 -6.91
CA VAL A 134 7.77 -19.33 -5.72
C VAL A 134 8.16 -20.80 -5.93
N ALA A 135 7.99 -21.34 -7.12
CA ALA A 135 8.43 -22.71 -7.45
C ALA A 135 9.94 -22.85 -7.27
N TYR A 136 10.72 -21.91 -7.79
CA TYR A 136 12.17 -21.90 -7.60
C TYR A 136 12.58 -21.85 -6.12
N CYS A 137 11.96 -20.95 -5.33
CA CYS A 137 12.23 -20.88 -3.90
C CYS A 137 11.97 -22.25 -3.22
N ARG A 138 10.87 -22.90 -3.55
CA ARG A 138 10.54 -24.25 -3.03
C ARG A 138 11.58 -25.29 -3.43
N GLU A 139 12.03 -25.30 -4.69
CA GLU A 139 13.08 -26.20 -5.16
C GLU A 139 14.43 -25.98 -4.47
N GLN A 140 14.74 -24.74 -4.12
CA GLN A 140 15.96 -24.37 -3.41
C GLN A 140 15.84 -24.50 -1.88
N GLY A 141 14.68 -24.89 -1.36
CA GLY A 141 14.43 -24.98 0.09
C GLY A 141 14.33 -23.60 0.78
N ILE A 142 14.10 -22.55 0.02
CA ILE A 142 13.86 -21.19 0.54
C ILE A 142 12.37 -21.09 0.93
N PRO A 143 12.05 -20.92 2.23
CA PRO A 143 10.66 -20.79 2.66
C PRO A 143 9.99 -19.57 2.03
N SER A 144 8.69 -19.68 1.76
CA SER A 144 7.90 -18.61 1.17
C SER A 144 6.68 -18.27 2.01
N VAL A 145 6.48 -16.98 2.26
CA VAL A 145 5.40 -16.45 3.08
C VAL A 145 4.59 -15.41 2.30
N PHE A 146 3.27 -15.53 2.39
CA PHE A 146 2.34 -14.53 1.88
C PHE A 146 1.59 -13.85 3.02
N TRP A 147 1.55 -12.54 3.04
CA TRP A 147 0.79 -11.75 4.00
C TRP A 147 -0.34 -10.99 3.31
N ASN A 148 -1.59 -11.40 3.55
CA ASN A 148 -2.74 -10.64 3.09
C ASN A 148 -3.09 -9.53 4.08
N LYS A 149 -2.50 -8.36 3.86
CA LYS A 149 -2.79 -7.15 4.63
C LYS A 149 -4.12 -6.49 4.23
N GLU A 150 -4.70 -6.91 3.11
CA GLU A 150 -5.93 -6.34 2.54
C GLU A 150 -7.20 -7.10 2.99
N ASP A 151 -7.06 -8.08 3.88
CA ASP A 151 -8.19 -8.78 4.47
C ASP A 151 -9.02 -7.85 5.41
N PRO A 152 -10.33 -8.10 5.54
CA PRO A 152 -11.13 -9.11 4.87
C PRO A 152 -11.68 -8.70 3.48
N PRO A 153 -11.70 -7.40 3.07
CA PRO A 153 -12.45 -6.97 1.88
C PRO A 153 -11.88 -7.49 0.55
N HIS A 154 -10.62 -7.89 0.53
CA HIS A 154 -9.90 -8.34 -0.66
C HIS A 154 -9.39 -9.79 -0.54
N PHE A 155 -10.05 -10.59 0.31
CA PHE A 155 -9.70 -12.00 0.51
C PHE A 155 -9.67 -12.79 -0.80
N ASP A 156 -10.77 -12.75 -1.57
CA ASP A 156 -10.88 -13.49 -2.83
C ASP A 156 -9.95 -12.95 -3.93
N ASP A 157 -9.64 -11.66 -3.89
CA ASP A 157 -8.77 -11.02 -4.89
C ASP A 157 -7.34 -11.56 -4.83
N PHE A 158 -6.86 -11.98 -3.66
CA PHE A 158 -5.51 -12.47 -3.44
C PHE A 158 -5.40 -13.95 -3.13
N LEU A 159 -6.52 -14.66 -3.01
CA LEU A 159 -6.54 -16.07 -2.61
C LEU A 159 -5.74 -16.98 -3.54
N ASP A 160 -5.84 -16.80 -4.85
CA ASP A 160 -5.10 -17.63 -5.81
C ASP A 160 -3.59 -17.39 -5.76
N THR A 161 -3.18 -16.20 -5.36
CA THR A 161 -1.77 -15.90 -5.05
C THR A 161 -1.36 -16.57 -3.74
N ALA A 162 -2.16 -16.44 -2.68
CA ALA A 162 -1.89 -17.06 -1.38
C ALA A 162 -1.63 -18.59 -1.48
N LYS A 163 -2.35 -19.28 -2.36
CA LYS A 163 -2.21 -20.73 -2.60
C LYS A 163 -0.81 -21.17 -3.08
N LEU A 164 0.01 -20.25 -3.56
CA LEU A 164 1.36 -20.58 -4.03
C LEU A 164 2.35 -20.79 -2.88
N PHE A 165 2.11 -20.17 -1.74
CA PHE A 165 3.08 -20.00 -0.65
C PHE A 165 3.03 -21.12 0.40
N ASP A 166 4.14 -21.29 1.11
CA ASP A 166 4.25 -22.33 2.14
C ASP A 166 3.49 -21.98 3.42
N ALA A 167 3.41 -20.68 3.74
CA ALA A 167 2.65 -20.17 4.86
C ALA A 167 1.94 -18.87 4.48
N VAL A 168 0.78 -18.62 5.09
CA VAL A 168 -0.05 -17.44 4.82
C VAL A 168 -0.35 -16.73 6.13
N PHE A 169 -0.23 -15.41 6.12
CA PHE A 169 -0.66 -14.55 7.22
C PHE A 169 -1.81 -13.65 6.78
N THR A 170 -2.78 -13.46 7.68
CA THR A 170 -3.90 -12.55 7.48
C THR A 170 -3.87 -11.42 8.51
N SER A 171 -4.39 -10.26 8.16
CA SER A 171 -4.63 -9.17 9.13
C SER A 171 -5.97 -9.31 9.88
N ASP A 172 -6.78 -10.33 9.57
CA ASP A 172 -8.08 -10.57 10.20
C ASP A 172 -8.22 -12.01 10.70
N ALA A 173 -8.25 -12.20 12.02
CA ALA A 173 -8.42 -13.51 12.65
C ALA A 173 -9.68 -14.26 12.21
N ASN A 174 -10.73 -13.56 11.80
CA ASN A 174 -11.95 -14.18 11.31
C ASN A 174 -11.77 -14.89 9.96
N LYS A 175 -10.67 -14.60 9.25
CA LYS A 175 -10.34 -15.24 7.96
C LYS A 175 -9.54 -16.55 8.10
N LEU A 176 -9.05 -16.89 9.28
CA LEU A 176 -8.28 -18.13 9.49
C LEU A 176 -9.04 -19.39 9.03
N PRO A 177 -10.33 -19.60 9.38
CA PRO A 177 -11.06 -20.79 8.89
C PRO A 177 -11.19 -20.81 7.36
N ASP A 178 -11.47 -19.67 6.74
CA ASP A 178 -11.61 -19.55 5.29
C ASP A 178 -10.28 -19.93 4.58
N TYR A 179 -9.14 -19.49 5.12
CA TYR A 179 -7.83 -19.87 4.58
C TYR A 179 -7.54 -21.36 4.76
N SER A 180 -7.75 -21.93 5.96
CA SER A 180 -7.51 -23.35 6.21
C SER A 180 -8.32 -24.23 5.26
N GLU A 181 -9.58 -23.89 5.02
CA GLU A 181 -10.43 -24.59 4.06
C GLU A 181 -9.93 -24.44 2.61
N ARG A 182 -9.56 -23.23 2.20
CA ARG A 182 -9.30 -22.90 0.79
C ARG A 182 -7.87 -23.19 0.35
N LEU A 183 -6.90 -23.21 1.26
CA LEU A 183 -5.49 -23.52 0.96
C LEU A 183 -5.16 -25.01 1.00
N GLY A 184 -5.95 -25.80 1.74
CA GLY A 184 -5.71 -27.21 1.95
C GLY A 184 -4.55 -27.50 2.92
N HIS A 185 -4.18 -26.52 3.75
CA HIS A 185 -3.20 -26.68 4.83
C HIS A 185 -3.45 -25.66 5.94
N ASP A 186 -2.98 -25.96 7.16
CA ASP A 186 -3.19 -25.15 8.37
C ASP A 186 -2.00 -24.23 8.71
N ARG A 187 -1.10 -23.99 7.78
CA ARG A 187 0.00 -23.03 7.98
C ARG A 187 -0.49 -21.60 7.71
N VAL A 188 -1.44 -21.18 8.52
CA VAL A 188 -2.07 -19.87 8.47
C VAL A 188 -2.10 -19.28 9.86
N ASP A 189 -1.73 -18.01 10.00
CA ASP A 189 -1.79 -17.30 11.27
C ASP A 189 -2.07 -15.81 11.07
N VAL A 190 -2.25 -15.09 12.17
CA VAL A 190 -2.54 -13.66 12.15
C VAL A 190 -1.25 -12.86 12.24
N LEU A 191 -1.08 -11.92 11.31
CA LEU A 191 -0.04 -10.89 11.35
C LEU A 191 -0.68 -9.52 11.17
N ASN A 192 -0.92 -8.85 12.28
CA ASN A 192 -1.50 -7.50 12.26
C ASN A 192 -0.48 -6.45 11.85
N PHE A 193 -0.99 -5.29 11.42
CA PHE A 193 -0.14 -4.11 11.30
C PHE A 193 0.46 -3.74 12.65
N ALA A 194 1.73 -3.37 12.62
CA ALA A 194 2.45 -2.91 13.81
C ALA A 194 3.09 -1.54 13.55
N ALA A 195 3.25 -0.78 14.63
CA ALA A 195 4.04 0.44 14.56
C ALA A 195 5.51 0.09 14.36
N GLN A 196 6.16 0.71 13.38
CA GLN A 196 7.59 0.62 13.20
C GLN A 196 8.30 1.65 14.09
N PRO A 197 9.06 1.25 15.12
CA PRO A 197 9.62 2.20 16.09
C PRO A 197 10.62 3.20 15.51
N THR A 198 11.23 2.90 14.38
CA THR A 198 12.13 3.83 13.68
C THR A 198 11.38 4.99 13.03
N ILE A 199 10.09 4.78 12.72
CA ILE A 199 9.21 5.75 12.05
C ILE A 199 8.16 6.28 13.02
N HIS A 200 7.46 5.38 13.70
CA HIS A 200 6.35 5.70 14.60
C HIS A 200 6.87 5.85 16.04
N ASN A 201 7.48 6.98 16.34
CA ASN A 201 8.03 7.28 17.66
C ASN A 201 7.76 8.75 18.03
N PRO A 202 7.84 9.11 19.32
CA PRO A 202 7.59 10.48 19.77
C PRO A 202 8.77 11.44 19.58
N ILE A 203 9.87 11.00 18.97
CA ILE A 203 11.05 11.84 18.76
C ILE A 203 10.75 12.82 17.64
N ARG A 204 10.80 14.10 17.94
CA ARG A 204 10.59 15.17 16.96
C ARG A 204 11.87 15.50 16.24
N GLN A 205 11.74 15.77 14.94
CA GLN A 205 12.83 16.34 14.16
C GLN A 205 13.10 17.78 14.65
N PRO A 206 14.35 18.26 14.57
CA PRO A 206 14.66 19.64 14.87
C PRO A 206 13.80 20.58 14.01
N GLY A 207 13.14 21.55 14.65
CA GLY A 207 12.23 22.47 13.99
C GLY A 207 10.81 21.94 13.74
N GLY A 208 10.55 20.65 14.01
CA GLY A 208 9.25 20.02 13.82
C GLY A 208 8.25 20.33 14.95
N GLU A 209 7.68 21.53 14.97
CA GLU A 209 6.52 21.81 15.79
C GLU A 209 5.27 21.19 15.17
N PRO A 210 4.33 20.63 15.97
CA PRO A 210 3.08 20.13 15.43
C PRO A 210 2.30 21.26 14.74
N GLU A 211 1.94 21.06 13.49
CA GLU A 211 1.21 22.06 12.71
C GLU A 211 -0.29 22.05 12.99
N GLY A 212 -0.80 20.98 13.62
CA GLY A 212 -2.19 20.80 14.01
C GLY A 212 -2.33 20.01 15.29
N ASP A 213 -3.54 20.06 15.85
CA ASP A 213 -3.86 19.34 17.08
C ASP A 213 -4.53 17.99 16.78
N ILE A 214 -5.27 17.90 15.66
CA ILE A 214 -5.95 16.69 15.20
C ILE A 214 -5.57 16.47 13.75
N ALA A 215 -5.04 15.29 13.43
CA ALA A 215 -4.66 14.92 12.07
C ALA A 215 -5.38 13.64 11.62
N PHE A 216 -5.82 13.63 10.39
CA PHE A 216 -6.32 12.44 9.71
C PHE A 216 -5.59 12.26 8.39
N ALA A 217 -4.99 11.09 8.18
CA ALA A 217 -4.38 10.72 6.90
C ALA A 217 -5.17 9.55 6.28
N GLY A 218 -5.76 9.78 5.11
CA GLY A 218 -6.54 8.74 4.46
C GLY A 218 -7.40 9.24 3.31
N MET A 219 -8.23 8.33 2.79
CA MET A 219 -9.14 8.60 1.68
C MET A 219 -10.58 8.57 2.14
N TYR A 220 -11.41 9.42 1.55
CA TYR A 220 -12.85 9.32 1.64
C TYR A 220 -13.40 8.54 0.43
N PHE A 221 -14.21 7.51 0.69
CA PHE A 221 -14.81 6.70 -0.37
C PHE A 221 -16.27 7.09 -0.54
N ALA A 222 -16.56 8.12 -1.29
CA ALA A 222 -17.94 8.61 -1.49
C ALA A 222 -18.86 7.56 -2.12
N HIS A 223 -18.32 6.61 -2.87
CA HIS A 223 -19.05 5.60 -3.62
C HIS A 223 -19.05 4.20 -2.99
N LYS A 224 -18.27 3.99 -1.90
CA LYS A 224 -18.08 2.67 -1.25
C LYS A 224 -18.12 2.79 0.27
N TYR A 225 -18.25 1.65 0.94
CA TYR A 225 -18.11 1.49 2.40
C TYR A 225 -18.97 2.47 3.21
N PRO A 226 -20.31 2.33 3.18
CA PRO A 226 -21.24 3.27 3.83
C PRO A 226 -20.98 3.43 5.33
N GLU A 227 -20.67 2.34 6.03
CA GLU A 227 -20.37 2.35 7.47
C GLU A 227 -19.12 3.18 7.77
N ARG A 228 -18.08 3.03 6.93
CA ARG A 228 -16.85 3.81 7.08
C ARG A 228 -17.09 5.29 6.81
N ARG A 229 -17.94 5.63 5.83
CA ARG A 229 -18.32 7.03 5.58
C ARG A 229 -19.03 7.64 6.78
N GLU A 230 -19.97 6.93 7.37
CA GLU A 230 -20.69 7.36 8.57
C GLU A 230 -19.73 7.59 9.74
N GLN A 231 -18.84 6.65 10.01
CA GLN A 231 -17.80 6.78 11.02
C GLN A 231 -16.90 8.00 10.78
N MET A 232 -16.45 8.20 9.55
CA MET A 232 -15.62 9.33 9.19
C MET A 232 -16.36 10.66 9.35
N GLN A 233 -17.61 10.75 8.91
CA GLN A 233 -18.43 11.95 9.07
C GLN A 233 -18.64 12.28 10.55
N LEU A 234 -18.91 11.27 11.37
CA LEU A 234 -19.09 11.46 12.82
C LEU A 234 -17.80 11.93 13.51
N LEU A 235 -16.71 11.21 13.31
CA LEU A 235 -15.43 11.49 13.96
C LEU A 235 -14.80 12.79 13.47
N LEU A 236 -14.75 13.00 12.17
CA LEU A 236 -14.16 14.22 11.61
C LEU A 236 -15.08 15.43 11.81
N GLY A 237 -16.41 15.23 11.85
CA GLY A 237 -17.36 16.26 12.22
C GLY A 237 -17.12 16.77 13.64
N ALA A 238 -17.04 15.85 14.62
CA ALA A 238 -16.70 16.19 15.98
C ALA A 238 -15.33 16.88 16.10
N ALA A 239 -14.33 16.38 15.38
CA ALA A 239 -13.01 17.02 15.31
C ALA A 239 -13.08 18.44 14.75
N ASN A 240 -13.89 18.68 13.71
CA ASN A 240 -14.08 20.00 13.13
C ASN A 240 -14.77 20.96 14.09
N ASP A 241 -15.78 20.50 14.83
CA ASP A 241 -16.49 21.31 15.82
C ASP A 241 -15.58 21.72 16.98
N VAL A 242 -14.72 20.80 17.44
CA VAL A 242 -13.69 21.10 18.44
C VAL A 242 -12.65 22.07 17.87
N SER A 243 -12.24 21.88 16.62
CA SER A 243 -11.26 22.70 15.93
C SER A 243 -11.67 24.16 15.80
N ALA A 244 -12.96 24.45 15.74
CA ALA A 244 -13.45 25.82 15.76
C ALA A 244 -13.07 26.59 17.06
N LYS A 245 -12.75 25.86 18.14
CA LYS A 245 -12.32 26.38 19.43
C LYS A 245 -10.79 26.35 19.63
N MET A 246 -10.07 25.69 18.74
CA MET A 246 -8.62 25.47 18.81
C MET A 246 -7.89 26.36 17.79
N LYS A 247 -6.67 26.77 18.10
CA LYS A 247 -5.89 27.64 17.20
C LYS A 247 -5.45 26.96 15.90
N ARG A 248 -5.24 25.66 15.92
CA ARG A 248 -4.67 24.87 14.82
C ARG A 248 -5.69 23.95 14.18
N GLY A 249 -6.46 23.24 14.98
CA GLY A 249 -7.61 22.45 14.56
C GLY A 249 -7.32 21.17 13.79
N LEU A 250 -8.31 20.73 13.02
CA LEU A 250 -8.25 19.52 12.20
C LEU A 250 -7.43 19.76 10.92
N THR A 251 -6.56 18.81 10.60
CA THR A 251 -5.88 18.72 9.30
C THR A 251 -6.16 17.36 8.67
N ILE A 252 -6.56 17.35 7.41
CA ILE A 252 -6.81 16.13 6.62
C ILE A 252 -5.75 16.01 5.52
N TYR A 253 -4.99 14.93 5.56
CA TYR A 253 -4.04 14.58 4.51
C TYR A 253 -4.71 13.58 3.57
N SER A 254 -4.98 14.00 2.32
CA SER A 254 -5.65 13.17 1.32
C SER A 254 -4.85 13.07 0.03
N ARG A 255 -4.61 11.86 -0.39
CA ARG A 255 -3.92 11.51 -1.64
C ARG A 255 -4.66 12.01 -2.89
N PHE A 256 -5.95 12.25 -2.79
CA PHE A 256 -6.84 12.61 -3.90
C PHE A 256 -7.42 14.01 -3.78
N ALA A 257 -6.81 14.87 -2.96
CA ALA A 257 -7.23 16.26 -2.86
C ALA A 257 -7.26 16.94 -4.24
N GLY A 258 -8.39 17.54 -4.60
CA GLY A 258 -8.60 18.19 -5.90
C GLY A 258 -8.67 17.27 -7.12
N GLY A 259 -8.72 15.94 -6.92
CA GLY A 259 -8.81 14.93 -7.97
C GLY A 259 -10.21 14.32 -8.14
N ASP A 260 -10.30 12.98 -8.19
CA ASP A 260 -11.55 12.25 -8.45
C ASP A 260 -12.62 12.50 -7.37
N GLU A 261 -13.81 12.89 -7.79
CA GLU A 261 -14.97 13.18 -6.94
C GLU A 261 -15.34 12.01 -6.01
N ASN A 262 -15.09 10.77 -6.41
CA ASN A 262 -15.35 9.59 -5.61
C ASN A 262 -14.50 9.51 -4.33
N TYR A 263 -13.46 10.32 -4.22
CA TYR A 263 -12.54 10.34 -3.08
C TYR A 263 -12.47 11.71 -2.38
N GLN A 264 -13.31 12.65 -2.80
CA GLN A 264 -13.35 13.97 -2.15
C GLN A 264 -14.10 13.89 -0.83
N PHE A 265 -13.58 14.60 0.16
CA PHE A 265 -14.28 14.81 1.42
C PHE A 265 -15.47 15.74 1.21
N PRO A 266 -16.64 15.44 1.80
CA PRO A 266 -17.79 16.34 1.72
C PRO A 266 -17.55 17.62 2.55
N ALA A 267 -18.28 18.69 2.24
CA ALA A 267 -18.30 19.87 3.11
C ALA A 267 -18.65 19.47 4.57
N PRO A 268 -18.03 20.07 5.57
CA PRO A 268 -17.18 21.27 5.55
C PRO A 268 -15.66 21.00 5.46
N PHE A 269 -15.24 19.83 4.95
CA PHE A 269 -13.83 19.41 5.01
C PHE A 269 -12.98 19.86 3.80
N ASP A 270 -13.55 20.56 2.86
CA ASP A 270 -13.00 20.92 1.56
C ASP A 270 -11.73 21.78 1.60
N GLU A 271 -11.58 22.66 2.60
CA GLU A 271 -10.48 23.62 2.64
C GLU A 271 -9.26 23.18 3.46
N ARG A 272 -9.30 21.98 4.04
CA ARG A 272 -8.28 21.50 4.98
C ARG A 272 -7.58 20.23 4.51
N VAL A 273 -7.66 20.03 3.23
CA VAL A 273 -7.12 18.83 2.60
C VAL A 273 -5.75 19.15 2.07
N VAL A 274 -4.75 18.46 2.55
CA VAL A 274 -3.39 18.54 2.04
C VAL A 274 -3.18 17.39 1.06
N GLY A 275 -2.71 17.73 -0.12
CA GLY A 275 -2.47 16.75 -1.19
C GLY A 275 -1.38 15.74 -0.87
N SER A 276 -1.19 14.83 -1.78
CA SER A 276 -0.40 13.62 -1.68
C SER A 276 0.99 13.76 -1.07
N LEU A 277 1.27 12.84 -0.21
CA LEU A 277 2.63 12.38 0.04
C LEU A 277 3.19 11.68 -1.18
#